data_a164fdb2433f3d3fdb86e3dc292f30a3
#
_entry.id   a164fdb2433f3d3fdb86e3dc292f30a3
#
_cell.length_a   1.000
_cell.length_b   1.000
_cell.length_c   1.000
_cell.angle_alpha   90.00
_cell.angle_beta   90.00
_cell.angle_gamma   90.00
#
_symmetry.space_group_name_H-M   'P 1'
#
loop_
_entity.id
_entity.type
_entity.pdbx_description
1 polymer ?
#
loop_
_entity_poly.entity_id
_entity_poly.type
_entity_poly.pdbx_seq_one_letter_code
_entity_poly.pdbx_strand_id
1 'polypeptide(L)'
;MEYMSQEGYDKLVAELHELECVELPKVKEAIAEARDKGDLSENFEYHAAKREQSRLLGRIRFKQRVLEFARVIDTSRLGSDKVGLLSKVEITNQASNARMAYTLVSPHEANMKEGKISIKSPIGQALLGKKVGDVVDVHVPAGTIRLKIESITL
;
A
#
# COMPACT_ATOMS: atom_id res chain seq x y z
N MET A 1 -6.04 -8.69 10.75
CA MET A 1 -6.94 -7.54 10.56
C MET A 1 -6.10 -6.33 10.19
N GLU A 2 -6.42 -5.72 9.09
CA GLU A 2 -5.67 -4.55 8.64
C GLU A 2 -6.59 -3.34 8.50
N TYR A 3 -6.15 -2.21 9.05
CA TYR A 3 -6.87 -0.96 8.94
C TYR A 3 -6.42 -0.22 7.69
N MET A 4 -7.36 0.39 6.98
CA MET A 4 -7.07 1.20 5.81
C MET A 4 -8.06 2.36 5.68
N SER A 5 -7.70 3.35 4.87
CA SER A 5 -8.58 4.46 4.54
C SER A 5 -9.69 4.01 3.61
N GLN A 6 -10.78 4.79 3.55
CA GLN A 6 -11.84 4.55 2.56
C GLN A 6 -11.29 4.65 1.14
N GLU A 7 -10.43 5.62 0.88
CA GLU A 7 -9.78 5.78 -0.43
C GLU A 7 -8.96 4.54 -0.81
N GLY A 8 -8.16 4.01 0.11
CA GLY A 8 -7.37 2.80 -0.14
C GLY A 8 -8.23 1.58 -0.36
N TYR A 9 -9.33 1.45 0.39
CA TYR A 9 -10.29 0.37 0.21
C TYR A 9 -10.95 0.44 -1.17
N ASP A 10 -11.43 1.61 -1.56
CA ASP A 10 -12.09 1.81 -2.85
C ASP A 10 -11.13 1.55 -4.01
N LYS A 11 -9.88 1.98 -3.90
CA LYS A 11 -8.84 1.72 -4.89
C LYS A 11 -8.60 0.22 -5.05
N LEU A 12 -8.54 -0.51 -3.94
CA LEU A 12 -8.31 -1.95 -3.95
C LEU A 12 -9.49 -2.70 -4.59
N VAL A 13 -10.73 -2.27 -4.29
CA VAL A 13 -11.93 -2.82 -4.92
C VAL A 13 -11.89 -2.58 -6.43
N ALA A 14 -11.53 -1.37 -6.88
CA ALA A 14 -11.42 -1.04 -8.29
C ALA A 14 -10.34 -1.87 -9.00
N GLU A 15 -9.17 -2.05 -8.38
CA GLU A 15 -8.09 -2.89 -8.92
C GLU A 15 -8.54 -4.35 -9.06
N LEU A 16 -9.23 -4.88 -8.06
CA LEU A 16 -9.74 -6.25 -8.09
C LEU A 16 -10.78 -6.41 -9.21
N HIS A 17 -11.67 -5.45 -9.36
CA HIS A 17 -12.66 -5.45 -10.43
C HIS A 17 -12.01 -5.47 -11.81
N GLU A 18 -10.98 -4.66 -12.02
CA GLU A 18 -10.20 -4.63 -13.26
C GLU A 18 -9.56 -5.99 -13.56
N LEU A 19 -8.96 -6.62 -12.56
CA LEU A 19 -8.34 -7.92 -12.74
C LEU A 19 -9.35 -9.01 -13.08
N GLU A 20 -10.51 -9.02 -12.43
CA GLU A 20 -11.54 -10.04 -12.65
C GLU A 20 -12.33 -9.83 -13.93
N CYS A 21 -12.65 -8.59 -14.27
CA CYS A 21 -13.58 -8.27 -15.35
C CYS A 21 -12.91 -7.86 -16.66
N VAL A 22 -11.66 -7.44 -16.64
CA VAL A 22 -10.91 -7.04 -17.82
C VAL A 22 -9.74 -7.97 -18.10
N GLU A 23 -8.84 -8.12 -17.14
CA GLU A 23 -7.60 -8.88 -17.35
C GLU A 23 -7.86 -10.39 -17.46
N LEU A 24 -8.68 -10.96 -16.59
CA LEU A 24 -8.95 -12.40 -16.60
C LEU A 24 -9.64 -12.87 -17.89
N PRO A 25 -10.68 -12.18 -18.40
CA PRO A 25 -11.26 -12.53 -19.70
C PRO A 25 -10.26 -12.47 -20.85
N LYS A 26 -9.35 -11.50 -20.88
CA LYS A 26 -8.30 -11.39 -21.89
C LYS A 26 -7.37 -12.60 -21.87
N VAL A 27 -6.97 -13.04 -20.68
CA VAL A 27 -6.10 -14.21 -20.54
C VAL A 27 -6.83 -15.48 -20.98
N LYS A 28 -8.10 -15.64 -20.63
CA LYS A 28 -8.92 -16.76 -21.06
C LYS A 28 -9.04 -16.81 -22.58
N GLU A 29 -9.23 -15.66 -23.22
CA GLU A 29 -9.27 -15.55 -24.68
C GLU A 29 -7.93 -15.95 -25.30
N ALA A 30 -6.81 -15.47 -24.72
CA ALA A 30 -5.46 -15.82 -25.18
C ALA A 30 -5.21 -17.33 -25.09
N ILE A 31 -5.70 -17.98 -24.03
CA ILE A 31 -5.60 -19.44 -23.88
C ILE A 31 -6.40 -20.15 -24.99
N ALA A 32 -7.62 -19.70 -25.27
CA ALA A 32 -8.46 -20.28 -26.30
C ALA A 32 -7.83 -20.15 -27.69
N GLU A 33 -7.31 -18.95 -28.02
CA GLU A 33 -6.62 -18.69 -29.28
C GLU A 33 -5.37 -19.57 -29.43
N ALA A 34 -4.57 -19.68 -28.38
CA ALA A 34 -3.37 -20.50 -28.41
C ALA A 34 -3.70 -21.99 -28.57
N ARG A 35 -4.79 -22.46 -27.91
CA ARG A 35 -5.25 -23.85 -28.04
C ARG A 35 -5.63 -24.19 -29.46
N ASP A 36 -6.25 -23.26 -30.17
CA ASP A 36 -6.72 -23.44 -31.53
C ASP A 36 -5.56 -23.54 -32.55
N LYS A 37 -4.35 -23.12 -32.16
CA LYS A 37 -3.18 -23.12 -33.04
C LYS A 37 -2.42 -24.43 -33.13
N GLY A 38 -2.78 -25.45 -32.36
CA GLY A 38 -2.18 -26.77 -32.54
C GLY A 38 -1.89 -27.57 -31.27
N ASP A 39 -0.85 -28.42 -31.32
CA ASP A 39 -0.49 -29.36 -30.28
C ASP A 39 -0.15 -28.65 -28.96
N LEU A 40 -0.90 -28.96 -27.90
CA LEU A 40 -0.75 -28.33 -26.60
C LEU A 40 0.58 -28.66 -25.92
N SER A 41 1.15 -29.82 -26.15
CA SER A 41 2.40 -30.26 -25.51
C SER A 41 3.61 -29.43 -25.93
N GLU A 42 3.61 -28.90 -27.18
CA GLU A 42 4.71 -28.12 -27.75
C GLU A 42 4.31 -26.65 -28.01
N ASN A 43 3.13 -26.24 -27.58
CA ASN A 43 2.61 -24.91 -27.86
C ASN A 43 3.08 -23.92 -26.80
N PHE A 44 4.12 -23.16 -27.08
CA PHE A 44 4.69 -22.17 -26.19
C PHE A 44 3.70 -21.06 -25.86
N GLU A 45 2.86 -20.63 -26.80
CA GLU A 45 1.84 -19.60 -26.56
C GLU A 45 0.82 -20.08 -25.54
N TYR A 46 0.39 -21.33 -25.67
CA TYR A 46 -0.53 -21.96 -24.73
C TYR A 46 0.07 -22.01 -23.32
N HIS A 47 1.30 -22.47 -23.18
CA HIS A 47 1.98 -22.58 -21.89
C HIS A 47 2.22 -21.20 -21.26
N ALA A 48 2.59 -20.21 -22.08
CA ALA A 48 2.78 -18.84 -21.61
C ALA A 48 1.45 -18.24 -21.10
N ALA A 49 0.36 -18.46 -21.82
CA ALA A 49 -0.97 -17.99 -21.42
C ALA A 49 -1.44 -18.67 -20.14
N LYS A 50 -1.18 -19.95 -19.96
CA LYS A 50 -1.50 -20.70 -18.75
C LYS A 50 -0.71 -20.18 -17.54
N ARG A 51 0.57 -19.88 -17.72
CA ARG A 51 1.40 -19.28 -16.66
C ARG A 51 0.86 -17.91 -16.28
N GLU A 52 0.48 -17.09 -17.25
CA GLU A 52 -0.10 -15.76 -17.00
C GLU A 52 -1.42 -15.89 -16.23
N GLN A 53 -2.26 -16.86 -16.59
CA GLN A 53 -3.50 -17.13 -15.86
C GLN A 53 -3.22 -17.47 -14.39
N SER A 54 -2.26 -18.33 -14.12
CA SER A 54 -1.90 -18.71 -12.75
C SER A 54 -1.41 -17.51 -11.95
N ARG A 55 -0.58 -16.66 -12.55
CA ARG A 55 -0.06 -15.44 -11.93
C ARG A 55 -1.20 -14.47 -11.61
N LEU A 56 -2.10 -14.26 -12.56
CA LEU A 56 -3.25 -13.37 -12.41
C LEU A 56 -4.21 -13.85 -11.32
N LEU A 57 -4.52 -15.15 -11.32
CA LEU A 57 -5.39 -15.74 -10.28
C LEU A 57 -4.76 -15.60 -8.88
N GLY A 58 -3.44 -15.72 -8.79
CA GLY A 58 -2.73 -15.49 -7.52
C GLY A 58 -2.88 -14.06 -7.04
N ARG A 59 -2.75 -13.08 -7.93
CA ARG A 59 -2.95 -11.66 -7.60
C ARG A 59 -4.39 -11.38 -7.16
N ILE A 60 -5.37 -11.95 -7.86
CA ILE A 60 -6.78 -11.82 -7.52
C ILE A 60 -7.04 -12.37 -6.11
N ARG A 61 -6.58 -13.58 -5.82
CA ARG A 61 -6.75 -14.21 -4.51
C ARG A 61 -6.11 -13.40 -3.39
N PHE A 62 -4.93 -12.85 -3.64
CA PHE A 62 -4.25 -12.01 -2.66
C PHE A 62 -5.08 -10.76 -2.33
N LYS A 63 -5.57 -10.06 -3.36
CA LYS A 63 -6.38 -8.85 -3.18
C LYS A 63 -7.73 -9.15 -2.51
N GLN A 64 -8.36 -10.27 -2.85
CA GLN A 64 -9.58 -10.72 -2.20
C GLN A 64 -9.36 -10.96 -0.71
N ARG A 65 -8.24 -11.57 -0.36
CA ARG A 65 -7.88 -11.83 1.04
C ARG A 65 -7.63 -10.54 1.81
N VAL A 66 -6.94 -9.59 1.20
CA VAL A 66 -6.69 -8.28 1.83
C VAL A 66 -8.03 -7.59 2.11
N LEU A 67 -8.96 -7.59 1.15
CA LEU A 67 -10.29 -6.98 1.33
C LEU A 67 -11.11 -7.69 2.40
N GLU A 68 -11.02 -9.01 2.48
CA GLU A 68 -11.76 -9.80 3.46
C GLU A 68 -11.40 -9.41 4.90
N PHE A 69 -10.12 -9.15 5.15
CA PHE A 69 -9.63 -8.79 6.48
C PHE A 69 -9.46 -7.29 6.68
N ALA A 70 -9.84 -6.47 5.70
CA ALA A 70 -9.72 -5.02 5.81
C ALA A 70 -10.77 -4.43 6.74
N ARG A 71 -10.37 -3.34 7.42
CA ARG A 71 -11.26 -2.49 8.22
C ARG A 71 -11.04 -1.05 7.80
N VAL A 72 -12.11 -0.40 7.37
CA VAL A 72 -12.08 1.01 7.01
C VAL A 72 -12.15 1.85 8.27
N ILE A 73 -11.25 2.83 8.36
CA ILE A 73 -11.18 3.72 9.52
C ILE A 73 -12.14 4.89 9.33
N ASP A 74 -12.94 5.14 10.36
CA ASP A 74 -13.78 6.33 10.43
C ASP A 74 -12.94 7.52 10.89
N THR A 75 -12.49 8.33 9.94
CA THR A 75 -11.62 9.48 10.22
C THR A 75 -12.30 10.56 11.04
N SER A 76 -13.64 10.57 11.10
CA SER A 76 -14.37 11.56 11.91
C SER A 76 -14.15 11.37 13.41
N ARG A 77 -13.69 10.17 13.82
CA ARG A 77 -13.41 9.84 15.22
C ARG A 77 -11.95 9.98 15.60
N LEU A 78 -11.08 10.30 14.62
CA LEU A 78 -9.65 10.43 14.88
C LEU A 78 -9.34 11.83 15.38
N GLY A 79 -8.55 11.89 16.46
CA GLY A 79 -8.03 13.15 16.98
C GLY A 79 -6.71 13.52 16.32
N SER A 80 -6.33 14.79 16.48
CA SER A 80 -5.02 15.29 16.02
C SER A 80 -4.04 15.54 17.17
N ASP A 81 -4.36 15.05 18.39
CA ASP A 81 -3.52 15.23 19.57
C ASP A 81 -2.22 14.43 19.48
N LYS A 82 -2.29 13.24 18.88
CA LYS A 82 -1.17 12.33 18.75
C LYS A 82 -1.10 11.81 17.31
N VAL A 83 0.10 11.46 16.91
CA VAL A 83 0.31 10.79 15.62
C VAL A 83 -0.35 9.42 15.66
N GLY A 84 -1.24 9.18 14.75
CA GLY A 84 -1.92 7.89 14.58
C GLY A 84 -2.03 7.50 13.12
N LEU A 85 -2.75 6.42 12.86
CA LEU A 85 -3.02 5.99 11.50
C LEU A 85 -3.82 7.08 10.76
N LEU A 86 -3.42 7.38 9.53
CA LEU A 86 -3.93 8.44 8.66
C LEU A 86 -3.60 9.87 9.09
N SER A 87 -2.82 10.05 10.16
CA SER A 87 -2.32 11.38 10.53
C SER A 87 -1.32 11.87 9.50
N LYS A 88 -1.47 13.14 9.09
CA LYS A 88 -0.48 13.85 8.30
C LYS A 88 0.42 14.61 9.25
N VAL A 89 1.71 14.32 9.22
CA VAL A 89 2.69 14.86 10.15
C VAL A 89 3.71 15.68 9.38
N GLU A 90 3.88 16.94 9.78
CA GLU A 90 4.99 17.77 9.31
C GLU A 90 6.14 17.63 10.29
N ILE A 91 7.30 17.27 9.80
CA ILE A 91 8.51 17.07 10.60
C ILE A 91 9.68 17.85 10.06
N THR A 92 10.61 18.19 10.95
CA THR A 92 11.87 18.88 10.59
C THR A 92 13.04 18.00 10.99
N ASN A 93 13.94 17.71 10.05
CA ASN A 93 15.21 17.06 10.35
C ASN A 93 16.11 18.09 11.03
N GLN A 94 16.45 17.86 12.30
CA GLN A 94 17.21 18.83 13.08
C GLN A 94 18.65 19.00 12.63
N ALA A 95 19.22 18.00 11.92
CA ALA A 95 20.59 18.11 11.41
C ALA A 95 20.67 18.99 10.15
N SER A 96 19.68 18.88 9.25
CA SER A 96 19.67 19.58 7.97
C SER A 96 18.67 20.72 7.89
N ASN A 97 17.80 20.87 8.89
CA ASN A 97 16.66 21.80 8.92
C ASN A 97 15.67 21.58 7.75
N ALA A 98 15.72 20.41 7.12
CA ALA A 98 14.80 20.07 6.04
C ALA A 98 13.42 19.75 6.63
N ARG A 99 12.38 20.34 6.04
CA ARG A 99 10.98 20.05 6.40
C ARG A 99 10.41 19.00 5.45
N MET A 100 9.67 18.07 6.03
CA MET A 100 9.03 16.99 5.27
C MET A 100 7.63 16.77 5.82
N ALA A 101 6.71 16.31 4.97
CA ALA A 101 5.37 15.96 5.38
C ALA A 101 5.09 14.51 4.99
N TYR A 102 4.60 13.72 5.94
CA TYR A 102 4.25 12.32 5.70
C TYR A 102 2.86 12.02 6.26
N THR A 103 2.13 11.16 5.55
CA THR A 103 0.89 10.58 6.06
C THR A 103 1.17 9.14 6.46
N LEU A 104 0.81 8.76 7.68
CA LEU A 104 1.00 7.40 8.15
C LEU A 104 -0.16 6.53 7.68
N VAL A 105 0.17 5.44 6.99
CA VAL A 105 -0.82 4.53 6.41
C VAL A 105 -0.47 3.09 6.72
N SER A 106 -1.42 2.17 6.45
CA SER A 106 -1.12 0.74 6.53
C SER A 106 -0.10 0.36 5.45
N PRO A 107 0.64 -0.76 5.63
CA PRO A 107 1.66 -1.16 4.66
C PRO A 107 1.16 -1.27 3.22
N HIS A 108 -0.10 -1.64 3.03
CA HIS A 108 -0.68 -1.79 1.69
C HIS A 108 -0.93 -0.46 0.97
N GLU A 109 -1.03 0.63 1.71
CA GLU A 109 -1.27 1.96 1.15
C GLU A 109 0.01 2.79 1.01
N ALA A 110 1.15 2.30 1.47
CA ALA A 110 2.41 3.05 1.47
C ALA A 110 2.84 3.42 0.05
N ASN A 111 3.17 4.70 -0.14
CA ASN A 111 3.65 5.23 -1.40
C ASN A 111 4.51 6.47 -1.13
N MET A 112 5.82 6.31 -1.22
CA MET A 112 6.76 7.40 -0.93
C MET A 112 6.60 8.60 -1.87
N LYS A 113 6.17 8.38 -3.12
CA LYS A 113 5.93 9.46 -4.08
C LYS A 113 4.80 10.38 -3.65
N GLU A 114 3.81 9.85 -2.93
CA GLU A 114 2.67 10.59 -2.41
C GLU A 114 2.87 11.01 -0.96
N GLY A 115 4.04 10.75 -0.39
CA GLY A 115 4.32 11.06 1.02
C GLY A 115 3.61 10.15 2.00
N LYS A 116 3.18 8.96 1.57
CA LYS A 116 2.51 7.98 2.43
C LYS A 116 3.52 6.95 2.90
N ILE A 117 3.75 6.89 4.20
CA ILE A 117 4.68 5.94 4.81
C ILE A 117 3.93 4.92 5.66
N SER A 118 4.45 3.70 5.68
CA SER A 118 3.88 2.64 6.50
C SER A 118 4.08 2.92 7.99
N ILE A 119 3.05 2.64 8.80
CA ILE A 119 3.18 2.66 10.26
C ILE A 119 4.22 1.65 10.77
N LYS A 120 4.58 0.66 9.95
CA LYS A 120 5.60 -0.34 10.28
C LYS A 120 7.00 0.08 9.85
N SER A 121 7.14 1.19 9.09
CA SER A 121 8.45 1.71 8.71
C SER A 121 9.19 2.28 9.94
N PRO A 122 10.53 2.40 9.91
CA PRO A 122 11.29 2.98 11.03
C PRO A 122 10.80 4.37 11.43
N ILE A 123 10.53 5.24 10.43
CA ILE A 123 10.02 6.60 10.68
C ILE A 123 8.60 6.52 11.24
N GLY A 124 7.73 5.69 10.65
CA GLY A 124 6.35 5.52 11.10
C GLY A 124 6.26 5.04 12.54
N GLN A 125 7.06 4.05 12.91
CA GLN A 125 7.10 3.53 14.28
C GLN A 125 7.62 4.58 15.27
N ALA A 126 8.60 5.36 14.88
CA ALA A 126 9.15 6.40 15.75
C ALA A 126 8.16 7.55 15.97
N LEU A 127 7.34 7.88 14.98
CA LEU A 127 6.38 8.97 15.07
C LEU A 127 5.08 8.57 15.76
N LEU A 128 4.68 7.32 15.67
CA LEU A 128 3.41 6.83 16.18
C LEU A 128 3.26 7.10 17.69
N GLY A 129 2.15 7.73 18.07
CA GLY A 129 1.85 8.08 19.48
C GLY A 129 2.55 9.32 19.99
N LYS A 130 3.32 10.01 19.16
CA LYS A 130 4.02 11.25 19.53
C LYS A 130 3.10 12.46 19.36
N LYS A 131 3.50 13.57 19.98
CA LYS A 131 2.75 14.84 19.98
C LYS A 131 3.54 15.94 19.27
N VAL A 132 2.85 17.02 18.91
CA VAL A 132 3.48 18.23 18.38
C VAL A 132 4.53 18.74 19.37
N GLY A 133 5.71 19.06 18.86
CA GLY A 133 6.84 19.51 19.65
C GLY A 133 7.77 18.40 20.12
N ASP A 134 7.35 17.14 20.01
CA ASP A 134 8.22 16.01 20.38
C ASP A 134 9.36 15.86 19.38
N VAL A 135 10.52 15.47 19.90
CA VAL A 135 11.70 15.14 19.10
C VAL A 135 11.93 13.64 19.20
N VAL A 136 12.03 12.98 18.05
CA VAL A 136 12.22 11.53 18.00
C VAL A 136 13.52 11.18 17.30
N ASP A 137 14.17 10.11 17.75
CA ASP A 137 15.34 9.55 17.11
C ASP A 137 14.90 8.37 16.24
N VAL A 138 15.28 8.41 14.96
CA VAL A 138 14.96 7.35 14.01
C VAL A 138 16.25 6.66 13.60
N HIS A 139 16.32 5.37 13.81
CA HIS A 139 17.45 4.56 13.42
C HIS A 139 17.25 4.04 12.00
N VAL A 140 18.08 4.48 11.07
CA VAL A 140 18.08 4.05 9.67
C VAL A 140 19.45 3.48 9.33
N PRO A 141 19.60 2.73 8.22
CA PRO A 141 20.90 2.15 7.85
C PRO A 141 22.03 3.16 7.74
N ALA A 142 21.73 4.41 7.38
CA ALA A 142 22.71 5.48 7.26
C ALA A 142 23.10 6.13 8.60
N GLY A 143 22.43 5.77 9.71
CA GLY A 143 22.69 6.32 11.03
C GLY A 143 21.41 6.70 11.76
N THR A 144 21.53 7.56 12.78
CA THR A 144 20.38 8.06 13.54
C THR A 144 19.99 9.44 13.06
N ILE A 145 18.70 9.63 12.77
CA ILE A 145 18.12 10.90 12.36
C ILE A 145 17.26 11.42 13.50
N ARG A 146 17.40 12.71 13.83
CA ARG A 146 16.57 13.35 14.85
C ARG A 146 15.53 14.22 14.18
N LEU A 147 14.25 13.94 14.43
CA LEU A 147 13.11 14.59 13.80
C LEU A 147 12.24 15.27 14.85
N LYS A 148 11.86 16.53 14.57
CA LYS A 148 10.93 17.28 15.42
C LYS A 148 9.57 17.34 14.74
N ILE A 149 8.51 17.04 15.50
CA ILE A 149 7.14 17.09 15.00
C ILE A 149 6.65 18.54 15.08
N GLU A 150 6.39 19.13 13.91
CA GLU A 150 5.94 20.52 13.79
C GLU A 150 4.42 20.63 13.82
N SER A 151 3.70 19.74 13.16
CA SER A 151 2.24 19.72 13.14
C SER A 151 1.67 18.35 12.89
N ILE A 152 0.46 18.12 13.38
CA ILE A 152 -0.31 16.88 13.16
C ILE A 152 -1.69 17.30 12.66
N THR A 153 -2.09 16.77 11.48
CA THR A 153 -3.41 16.99 10.91
C THR A 153 -4.00 15.66 10.43
N LEU A 154 -5.26 15.66 10.04
CA LEU A 154 -5.92 14.50 9.46
C LEU A 154 -6.20 14.72 7.98
#